data_2d2ec3792e9b6749fdb4be130635be48
#
_entry.id   2d2ec3792e9b6749fdb4be130635be48
#
_cell.length_a   1.000
_cell.length_b   1.000
_cell.length_c   1.000
_cell.angle_alpha   90.00
_cell.angle_beta   90.00
_cell.angle_gamma   90.00
#
_symmetry.space_group_name_H-M   'P 1'
#
loop_
_entity.id
_entity.type
_entity.pdbx_description
1 polymer ?
#
loop_
_entity_poly.entity_id
_entity_poly.type
_entity_poly.pdbx_seq_one_letter_code
_entity_poly.pdbx_strand_id
1 'polypeptide(L)'
;CQKPLTHTVYEAREITKAARYYNVQTQMGNQGHSSEHIRLLKEWLADGVLGPVTEVHAWTDRPVGGDPWSTFAVQARPQDTPPVPETLNWDLWLGPVAYRPYHPDYHPMKWRAWLDFGTGALGDMGCHILDPAFWALDLGAPDTIEATSTHWEENVAGQTFPRASIVRYRFPARGERPPVKLTWYDGRLMPPMPEELEPGRTLPDSGAIIIGKKGKIIHGSHGAGSMRLIPESRMQEYKRPEKTIPRVLGSHEGDWIRACKEGRNGTPASSSFEYGGALTEMALLGMIAIRVKNQILRWDHDALRFVNNAKADELLHIPYRPGWTL
;
A
#
# COMPACT_ATOMS: atom_id res chain seq x y z
N CYS A 1 -8.79 7.96 9.36
CA CYS A 1 -9.22 7.74 7.96
C CYS A 1 -8.88 6.32 7.53
N GLN A 2 -9.71 5.70 6.68
CA GLN A 2 -9.43 4.36 6.13
C GLN A 2 -8.27 4.38 5.12
N LYS A 3 -7.67 3.21 4.92
CA LYS A 3 -6.61 3.01 3.92
C LYS A 3 -7.19 2.69 2.52
N PRO A 4 -6.49 3.09 1.45
CA PRO A 4 -5.44 4.11 1.47
C PRO A 4 -6.03 5.45 1.87
N LEU A 5 -5.23 6.35 2.43
CA LEU A 5 -5.75 7.63 2.96
C LEU A 5 -6.51 8.44 1.91
N THR A 6 -6.07 8.38 0.66
CA THR A 6 -6.57 9.22 -0.43
C THR A 6 -6.55 8.46 -1.75
N HIS A 7 -7.16 9.08 -2.77
CA HIS A 7 -7.22 8.55 -4.12
C HIS A 7 -6.08 9.07 -5.02
N THR A 8 -5.53 10.24 -4.70
CA THR A 8 -4.43 10.86 -5.45
C THR A 8 -3.24 11.19 -4.57
N VAL A 9 -2.06 11.32 -5.19
CA VAL A 9 -0.81 11.70 -4.49
C VAL A 9 -0.93 13.12 -3.92
N TYR A 10 -1.52 14.03 -4.69
CA TYR A 10 -1.77 15.40 -4.25
C TYR A 10 -2.59 15.44 -2.94
N GLU A 11 -3.69 14.70 -2.90
CA GLU A 11 -4.53 14.61 -1.70
C GLU A 11 -3.75 14.08 -0.48
N ALA A 12 -2.92 13.04 -0.67
CA ALA A 12 -2.11 12.48 0.43
C ALA A 12 -1.16 13.54 1.01
N ARG A 13 -0.57 14.36 0.15
CA ARG A 13 0.29 15.47 0.59
C ARG A 13 -0.50 16.55 1.30
N GLU A 14 -1.65 16.96 0.76
CA GLU A 14 -2.45 18.05 1.35
C GLU A 14 -3.04 17.66 2.71
N ILE A 15 -3.59 16.47 2.88
CA ILE A 15 -4.10 16.06 4.20
C ILE A 15 -2.97 15.89 5.24
N THR A 16 -1.77 15.48 4.82
CA THR A 16 -0.60 15.40 5.69
C THR A 16 -0.14 16.80 6.12
N LYS A 17 -0.08 17.76 5.18
CA LYS A 17 0.22 19.16 5.46
C LYS A 17 -0.83 19.78 6.39
N ALA A 18 -2.12 19.52 6.14
CA ALA A 18 -3.21 20.02 6.98
C ALA A 18 -3.11 19.46 8.40
N ALA A 19 -2.86 18.15 8.56
CA ALA A 19 -2.68 17.54 9.88
C ALA A 19 -1.54 18.19 10.67
N ARG A 20 -0.42 18.50 9.99
CA ARG A 20 0.73 19.19 10.56
C ARG A 20 0.41 20.64 10.91
N TYR A 21 -0.23 21.36 9.98
CA TYR A 21 -0.57 22.78 10.17
C TYR A 21 -1.54 23.00 11.35
N TYR A 22 -2.59 22.17 11.43
CA TYR A 22 -3.57 22.25 12.51
C TYR A 22 -3.12 21.53 13.80
N ASN A 23 -1.97 20.85 13.77
CA ASN A 23 -1.43 20.06 14.87
C ASN A 23 -2.48 19.15 15.52
N VAL A 24 -3.11 18.28 14.70
CA VAL A 24 -4.15 17.36 15.13
C VAL A 24 -3.68 15.91 15.14
N GLN A 25 -4.22 15.10 16.04
CA GLN A 25 -3.92 13.68 16.09
C GLN A 25 -4.69 12.92 15.02
N THR A 26 -3.97 12.20 14.17
CA THR A 26 -4.51 11.48 13.01
C THR A 26 -4.08 10.03 13.01
N GLN A 27 -4.83 9.16 12.32
CA GLN A 27 -4.44 7.77 12.10
C GLN A 27 -5.04 7.20 10.82
N MET A 28 -4.23 6.48 10.07
CA MET A 28 -4.68 5.67 8.94
C MET A 28 -5.17 4.30 9.43
N GLY A 29 -6.19 3.75 8.76
CA GLY A 29 -6.79 2.45 9.09
C GLY A 29 -6.03 1.23 8.56
N ASN A 30 -4.70 1.16 8.73
CA ASN A 30 -3.87 -0.01 8.46
C ASN A 30 -3.52 -0.74 9.77
N GLN A 31 -4.50 -1.41 10.37
CA GLN A 31 -4.45 -1.98 11.72
C GLN A 31 -3.20 -2.82 12.02
N GLY A 32 -2.68 -3.53 11.01
CA GLY A 32 -1.44 -4.30 11.12
C GLY A 32 -0.24 -3.49 11.61
N HIS A 33 -0.22 -2.18 11.38
CA HIS A 33 0.85 -1.30 11.86
C HIS A 33 0.95 -1.25 13.40
N SER A 34 -0.13 -1.53 14.11
CA SER A 34 -0.13 -1.60 15.57
C SER A 34 0.27 -2.98 16.12
N SER A 35 0.52 -3.98 15.26
CA SER A 35 0.88 -5.32 15.71
C SER A 35 2.25 -5.38 16.39
N GLU A 36 2.44 -6.37 17.25
CA GLU A 36 3.75 -6.65 17.81
C GLU A 36 4.75 -7.13 16.75
N HIS A 37 4.30 -7.89 15.75
CA HIS A 37 5.18 -8.50 14.77
C HIS A 37 5.91 -7.49 13.90
N ILE A 38 5.30 -6.37 13.53
CA ILE A 38 5.99 -5.34 12.75
C ILE A 38 7.13 -4.70 13.57
N ARG A 39 6.95 -4.57 14.88
CA ARG A 39 8.00 -4.08 15.80
C ARG A 39 9.12 -5.08 15.95
N LEU A 40 8.78 -6.35 16.12
CA LEU A 40 9.76 -7.44 16.13
C LEU A 40 10.56 -7.47 14.82
N LEU A 41 9.91 -7.32 13.67
CA LEU A 41 10.59 -7.26 12.39
C LEU A 41 11.64 -6.14 12.36
N LYS A 42 11.27 -4.94 12.80
CA LYS A 42 12.21 -3.80 12.83
C LYS A 42 13.36 -4.05 13.80
N GLU A 43 13.09 -4.63 14.97
CA GLU A 43 14.13 -5.00 15.95
C GLU A 43 15.08 -6.08 15.39
N TRP A 44 14.57 -7.11 14.72
CA TRP A 44 15.41 -8.13 14.11
C TRP A 44 16.29 -7.60 12.98
N LEU A 45 15.75 -6.69 12.16
CA LEU A 45 16.53 -6.04 11.11
C LEU A 45 17.62 -5.12 11.70
N ALA A 46 17.30 -4.40 12.78
CA ALA A 46 18.26 -3.55 13.49
C ALA A 46 19.37 -4.38 14.17
N ASP A 47 19.04 -5.58 14.68
CA ASP A 47 20.00 -6.56 15.18
C ASP A 47 20.93 -7.15 14.08
N GLY A 48 20.63 -6.86 12.82
CA GLY A 48 21.44 -7.26 11.68
C GLY A 48 21.26 -8.71 11.28
N VAL A 49 20.14 -9.36 11.63
CA VAL A 49 19.82 -10.76 11.31
C VAL A 49 19.90 -11.08 9.83
N LEU A 50 19.54 -10.14 8.96
CA LEU A 50 19.66 -10.25 7.50
C LEU A 50 20.92 -9.57 6.94
N GLY A 51 21.65 -8.81 7.74
CA GLY A 51 22.65 -7.88 7.22
C GLY A 51 22.02 -6.82 6.33
N PRO A 52 22.78 -6.19 5.42
CA PRO A 52 22.23 -5.22 4.48
C PRO A 52 21.12 -5.83 3.62
N VAL A 53 19.91 -5.24 3.69
CA VAL A 53 18.75 -5.64 2.88
C VAL A 53 18.82 -4.90 1.55
N THR A 54 18.66 -5.63 0.45
CA THR A 54 18.72 -5.07 -0.90
C THR A 54 17.49 -5.34 -1.75
N GLU A 55 16.62 -6.28 -1.32
CA GLU A 55 15.48 -6.70 -2.10
C GLU A 55 14.28 -7.06 -1.21
N VAL A 56 13.07 -6.72 -1.69
CA VAL A 56 11.80 -7.09 -1.06
C VAL A 56 10.85 -7.54 -2.16
N HIS A 57 10.17 -8.67 -1.95
CA HIS A 57 9.03 -9.11 -2.75
C HIS A 57 7.79 -9.11 -1.88
N ALA A 58 6.73 -8.47 -2.34
CA ALA A 58 5.44 -8.41 -1.66
C ALA A 58 4.33 -8.81 -2.63
N TRP A 59 3.38 -9.63 -2.19
CA TRP A 59 2.35 -10.15 -3.09
C TRP A 59 0.99 -10.31 -2.41
N THR A 60 -0.06 -10.36 -3.25
CA THR A 60 -1.41 -10.72 -2.84
C THR A 60 -2.10 -11.55 -3.94
N ASP A 61 -2.98 -12.44 -3.54
CA ASP A 61 -3.85 -13.19 -4.44
C ASP A 61 -4.94 -12.31 -5.07
N ARG A 62 -5.27 -11.16 -4.47
CA ARG A 62 -6.26 -10.22 -5.00
C ARG A 62 -5.80 -9.60 -6.33
N PRO A 63 -6.77 -9.30 -7.20
CA PRO A 63 -8.22 -9.40 -7.10
C PRO A 63 -8.79 -10.78 -7.50
N VAL A 64 -7.99 -11.81 -7.64
CA VAL A 64 -8.38 -13.13 -8.12
C VAL A 64 -8.46 -14.10 -6.94
N GLY A 65 -9.60 -14.23 -6.35
CA GLY A 65 -9.86 -15.20 -5.29
C GLY A 65 -11.35 -15.38 -5.14
N GLY A 66 -11.86 -16.52 -4.79
CA GLY A 66 -13.31 -16.84 -4.77
C GLY A 66 -14.14 -16.13 -3.69
N ASP A 67 -13.67 -15.03 -3.13
CA ASP A 67 -14.37 -14.21 -2.14
C ASP A 67 -15.11 -13.01 -2.80
N PRO A 68 -15.86 -12.21 -2.05
CA PRO A 68 -16.57 -11.03 -2.55
C PRO A 68 -15.70 -10.02 -3.31
N TRP A 69 -14.37 -10.15 -3.22
CA TRP A 69 -13.38 -9.31 -3.89
C TRP A 69 -13.06 -9.79 -5.33
N SER A 70 -13.48 -10.97 -5.72
CA SER A 70 -13.25 -11.55 -7.06
C SER A 70 -13.92 -10.77 -8.19
N THR A 71 -14.68 -9.74 -7.87
CA THR A 71 -15.35 -8.83 -8.80
C THR A 71 -14.44 -7.72 -9.35
N PHE A 72 -13.15 -7.76 -9.09
CA PHE A 72 -12.15 -6.91 -9.74
C PHE A 72 -11.81 -7.38 -11.18
N ALA A 73 -12.73 -8.00 -11.88
CA ALA A 73 -12.54 -8.30 -13.28
C ALA A 73 -12.50 -7.00 -14.10
N VAL A 74 -11.69 -6.96 -15.15
CA VAL A 74 -11.71 -5.87 -16.13
C VAL A 74 -13.13 -5.77 -16.69
N GLN A 75 -13.76 -4.61 -16.52
CA GLN A 75 -15.17 -4.38 -16.89
C GLN A 75 -15.33 -3.04 -17.60
N ALA A 76 -16.24 -3.01 -18.57
CA ALA A 76 -16.79 -1.76 -19.10
C ALA A 76 -17.78 -1.15 -18.09
N ARG A 77 -18.03 0.15 -18.22
CA ARG A 77 -19.07 0.81 -17.43
C ARG A 77 -20.43 0.17 -17.68
N PRO A 78 -21.22 -0.05 -16.62
CA PRO A 78 -22.61 -0.43 -16.75
C PRO A 78 -23.38 0.55 -17.66
N GLN A 79 -24.27 0.06 -18.46
CA GLN A 79 -25.06 0.89 -19.40
C GLN A 79 -26.45 1.22 -18.83
N ASP A 80 -26.95 0.40 -17.93
CA ASP A 80 -28.22 0.61 -17.23
C ASP A 80 -28.03 1.58 -16.03
N THR A 81 -29.13 2.21 -15.66
CA THR A 81 -29.15 3.24 -14.61
C THR A 81 -30.26 2.94 -13.60
N PRO A 82 -30.09 1.92 -12.75
CA PRO A 82 -31.09 1.59 -11.75
C PRO A 82 -31.26 2.76 -10.75
N PRO A 83 -32.43 2.84 -10.07
CA PRO A 83 -32.69 3.89 -9.11
C PRO A 83 -31.69 3.82 -7.94
N VAL A 84 -31.32 4.97 -7.43
CA VAL A 84 -30.51 5.06 -6.21
C VAL A 84 -31.32 4.52 -5.04
N PRO A 85 -30.76 3.62 -4.18
CA PRO A 85 -31.43 3.18 -2.97
C PRO A 85 -31.79 4.38 -2.06
N GLU A 86 -32.98 4.39 -1.46
CA GLU A 86 -33.42 5.47 -0.58
C GLU A 86 -32.47 5.76 0.61
N THR A 87 -31.74 4.73 1.04
CA THR A 87 -30.79 4.83 2.16
C THR A 87 -29.42 5.39 1.75
N LEU A 88 -29.18 5.67 0.44
CA LEU A 88 -27.90 6.11 -0.08
C LEU A 88 -27.99 7.54 -0.64
N ASN A 89 -27.22 8.45 -0.08
CA ASN A 89 -26.97 9.74 -0.72
C ASN A 89 -25.87 9.56 -1.77
N TRP A 90 -26.28 9.37 -3.03
CA TRP A 90 -25.35 9.08 -4.13
C TRP A 90 -24.43 10.26 -4.45
N ASP A 91 -24.88 11.49 -4.30
CA ASP A 91 -24.07 12.67 -4.53
C ASP A 91 -22.93 12.80 -3.53
N LEU A 92 -23.21 12.59 -2.25
CA LEU A 92 -22.18 12.57 -1.20
C LEU A 92 -21.24 11.35 -1.35
N TRP A 93 -21.76 10.21 -1.80
CA TRP A 93 -20.92 9.04 -2.03
C TRP A 93 -19.94 9.24 -3.19
N LEU A 94 -20.36 9.88 -4.28
CA LEU A 94 -19.50 10.25 -5.40
C LEU A 94 -18.37 11.21 -4.95
N GLY A 95 -18.65 12.07 -3.99
CA GLY A 95 -17.68 13.06 -3.55
C GLY A 95 -17.18 13.95 -4.70
N PRO A 96 -15.86 14.17 -4.81
CA PRO A 96 -15.26 15.04 -5.82
C PRO A 96 -15.20 14.42 -7.22
N VAL A 97 -15.51 13.14 -7.37
CA VAL A 97 -15.43 12.42 -8.65
C VAL A 97 -16.46 12.96 -9.65
N ALA A 98 -16.12 12.97 -10.93
CA ALA A 98 -17.04 13.33 -12.00
C ALA A 98 -18.36 12.55 -11.89
N TYR A 99 -19.48 13.23 -12.12
CA TYR A 99 -20.79 12.62 -11.98
C TYR A 99 -20.95 11.38 -12.89
N ARG A 100 -21.53 10.34 -12.34
CA ARG A 100 -22.02 9.15 -13.05
C ARG A 100 -23.27 8.61 -12.37
N PRO A 101 -24.19 7.98 -13.13
CA PRO A 101 -25.35 7.32 -12.56
C PRO A 101 -24.95 6.23 -11.55
N TYR A 102 -25.81 6.01 -10.57
CA TYR A 102 -25.65 4.91 -9.63
C TYR A 102 -25.72 3.55 -10.35
N HIS A 103 -24.90 2.62 -9.85
CA HIS A 103 -25.01 1.22 -10.21
C HIS A 103 -24.48 0.35 -9.04
N PRO A 104 -25.10 -0.85 -8.79
CA PRO A 104 -24.66 -1.75 -7.72
C PRO A 104 -23.23 -2.33 -7.95
N ASP A 105 -22.70 -2.20 -9.16
CA ASP A 105 -21.29 -2.54 -9.44
C ASP A 105 -20.29 -1.49 -8.95
N TYR A 106 -20.75 -0.39 -8.40
CA TYR A 106 -19.88 0.57 -7.71
C TYR A 106 -19.95 0.42 -6.18
N HIS A 107 -21.14 0.37 -5.62
CA HIS A 107 -21.40 0.35 -4.19
C HIS A 107 -22.11 -0.96 -3.78
N PRO A 108 -21.84 -1.53 -2.57
CA PRO A 108 -20.99 -0.99 -1.51
C PRO A 108 -19.50 -1.39 -1.56
N MET A 109 -19.09 -2.37 -2.37
CA MET A 109 -17.74 -2.96 -2.27
C MET A 109 -16.92 -2.90 -3.54
N LYS A 110 -17.56 -2.99 -4.71
CA LYS A 110 -16.89 -3.14 -6.00
C LYS A 110 -16.16 -1.87 -6.48
N TRP A 111 -16.39 -0.73 -5.81
CA TRP A 111 -15.75 0.55 -6.12
C TRP A 111 -14.22 0.46 -6.20
N ARG A 112 -13.61 -0.46 -5.46
CA ARG A 112 -12.16 -0.69 -5.43
C ARG A 112 -11.55 -0.99 -6.80
N ALA A 113 -12.33 -1.62 -7.67
CA ALA A 113 -11.91 -2.00 -9.02
C ALA A 113 -11.92 -0.83 -10.01
N TRP A 114 -12.73 0.19 -9.76
CA TRP A 114 -12.96 1.29 -10.70
C TRP A 114 -11.93 2.39 -10.50
N LEU A 115 -11.28 2.81 -11.58
CA LEU A 115 -10.23 3.83 -11.55
C LEU A 115 -10.70 5.18 -11.00
N ASP A 116 -12.00 5.49 -11.12
CA ASP A 116 -12.54 6.74 -10.59
C ASP A 116 -12.71 6.74 -9.06
N PHE A 117 -12.83 5.58 -8.44
CA PHE A 117 -13.16 5.46 -7.02
C PHE A 117 -12.09 4.76 -6.20
N GLY A 118 -11.43 3.78 -6.80
CA GLY A 118 -10.53 2.88 -6.11
C GLY A 118 -9.09 2.97 -6.60
N THR A 119 -8.27 2.18 -5.94
CA THR A 119 -6.82 2.12 -6.16
C THR A 119 -6.34 0.70 -6.49
N GLY A 120 -7.29 -0.18 -6.87
CA GLY A 120 -7.02 -1.57 -7.23
C GLY A 120 -6.43 -2.40 -6.08
N ALA A 121 -5.86 -3.54 -6.43
CA ALA A 121 -5.26 -4.45 -5.45
C ALA A 121 -4.08 -3.83 -4.71
N LEU A 122 -3.28 -2.99 -5.37
CA LEU A 122 -2.14 -2.33 -4.76
C LEU A 122 -2.55 -1.37 -3.64
N GLY A 123 -3.54 -0.51 -3.86
CA GLY A 123 -4.03 0.36 -2.81
C GLY A 123 -4.84 -0.38 -1.75
N ASP A 124 -5.60 -1.43 -2.15
CA ASP A 124 -6.37 -2.23 -1.20
C ASP A 124 -5.47 -3.01 -0.22
N MET A 125 -4.41 -3.66 -0.70
CA MET A 125 -3.55 -4.54 0.09
C MET A 125 -2.15 -3.98 0.35
N GLY A 126 -1.67 -3.06 -0.47
CA GLY A 126 -0.31 -2.51 -0.33
C GLY A 126 -0.08 -1.83 1.02
N CYS A 127 -1.06 -1.06 1.51
CA CYS A 127 -0.96 -0.43 2.84
C CYS A 127 -0.89 -1.42 4.01
N HIS A 128 -1.12 -2.71 3.78
CA HIS A 128 -0.96 -3.77 4.77
C HIS A 128 0.32 -4.58 4.57
N ILE A 129 0.65 -4.91 3.31
CA ILE A 129 1.73 -5.85 2.99
C ILE A 129 3.07 -5.14 2.78
N LEU A 130 3.04 -3.91 2.23
CA LEU A 130 4.25 -3.09 2.06
C LEU A 130 4.66 -2.38 3.35
N ASP A 131 3.69 -2.10 4.24
CA ASP A 131 3.88 -1.43 5.51
C ASP A 131 5.05 -1.97 6.35
N PRO A 132 5.18 -3.30 6.59
CA PRO A 132 6.28 -3.83 7.37
C PRO A 132 7.66 -3.50 6.80
N ALA A 133 7.85 -3.67 5.50
CA ALA A 133 9.12 -3.37 4.84
C ALA A 133 9.36 -1.86 4.77
N PHE A 134 8.33 -1.07 4.45
CA PHE A 134 8.42 0.38 4.37
C PHE A 134 8.88 1.01 5.69
N TRP A 135 8.28 0.58 6.79
CA TRP A 135 8.62 1.07 8.12
C TRP A 135 9.93 0.51 8.67
N ALA A 136 10.12 -0.81 8.59
CA ALA A 136 11.27 -1.45 9.22
C ALA A 136 12.59 -1.11 8.52
N LEU A 137 12.55 -0.85 7.20
CA LEU A 137 13.71 -0.45 6.41
C LEU A 137 13.83 1.08 6.26
N ASP A 138 12.88 1.85 6.79
CA ASP A 138 12.86 3.30 6.62
C ASP A 138 13.05 3.71 5.14
N LEU A 139 12.20 3.17 4.25
CA LEU A 139 12.43 3.25 2.82
C LEU A 139 12.38 4.68 2.27
N GLY A 140 11.46 5.51 2.75
CA GLY A 140 11.22 6.85 2.21
C GLY A 140 10.59 6.80 0.81
N ALA A 141 10.86 7.82 0.00
CA ALA A 141 10.33 7.89 -1.36
C ALA A 141 11.17 7.05 -2.35
N PRO A 142 10.55 6.35 -3.31
CA PRO A 142 11.28 5.71 -4.40
C PRO A 142 11.81 6.76 -5.38
N ASP A 143 12.91 6.44 -6.08
CA ASP A 143 13.45 7.26 -7.17
C ASP A 143 12.89 6.85 -8.54
N THR A 144 12.56 5.57 -8.72
CA THR A 144 11.97 5.05 -9.94
C THR A 144 10.88 4.03 -9.66
N ILE A 145 9.86 4.06 -10.51
CA ILE A 145 8.75 3.13 -10.49
C ILE A 145 8.47 2.65 -11.91
N GLU A 146 8.25 1.36 -12.08
CA GLU A 146 7.77 0.79 -13.34
C GLU A 146 6.71 -0.28 -13.09
N ALA A 147 5.82 -0.49 -14.04
CA ALA A 147 4.82 -1.53 -13.95
C ALA A 147 4.62 -2.28 -15.26
N THR A 148 4.31 -3.56 -15.11
CA THR A 148 3.78 -4.43 -16.16
C THR A 148 2.49 -5.05 -15.67
N SER A 149 1.51 -5.25 -16.57
CA SER A 149 0.22 -5.80 -16.19
C SER A 149 -0.32 -6.74 -17.26
N THR A 150 -1.33 -7.53 -16.90
CA THR A 150 -2.13 -8.25 -17.87
C THR A 150 -2.75 -7.28 -18.87
N HIS A 151 -3.06 -7.78 -20.06
CA HIS A 151 -3.67 -6.98 -21.12
C HIS A 151 -5.01 -6.37 -20.67
N TRP A 152 -5.18 -5.10 -21.03
CA TRP A 152 -6.47 -4.42 -20.97
C TRP A 152 -7.00 -4.25 -22.39
N GLU A 153 -8.23 -4.64 -22.60
CA GLU A 153 -8.90 -4.29 -23.83
C GLU A 153 -9.12 -2.77 -23.91
N GLU A 154 -8.92 -2.18 -25.09
CA GLU A 154 -8.99 -0.72 -25.23
C GLU A 154 -10.34 -0.13 -24.82
N ASN A 155 -11.43 -0.85 -25.08
CA ASN A 155 -12.80 -0.43 -24.72
C ASN A 155 -13.07 -0.43 -23.21
N VAL A 156 -12.26 -1.12 -22.40
CA VAL A 156 -12.35 -1.12 -20.94
C VAL A 156 -11.13 -0.48 -20.28
N ALA A 157 -10.08 -0.17 -21.03
CA ALA A 157 -8.90 0.53 -20.54
C ALA A 157 -9.31 1.90 -19.97
N GLY A 158 -8.81 2.20 -18.77
CA GLY A 158 -9.16 3.43 -18.08
C GLY A 158 -10.50 3.40 -17.33
N GLN A 159 -11.18 2.25 -17.27
CA GLN A 159 -12.39 2.08 -16.47
C GLN A 159 -12.10 1.34 -15.15
N THR A 160 -11.38 0.21 -15.24
CA THR A 160 -11.00 -0.63 -14.09
C THR A 160 -9.52 -0.96 -14.10
N PHE A 161 -9.01 -1.48 -12.98
CA PHE A 161 -7.64 -1.99 -12.89
C PHE A 161 -7.47 -3.31 -13.64
N PRO A 162 -6.23 -3.70 -14.05
CA PRO A 162 -5.95 -4.99 -14.67
C PRO A 162 -6.18 -6.13 -13.66
N ARG A 163 -6.31 -7.36 -14.19
CA ARG A 163 -6.47 -8.57 -13.36
C ARG A 163 -5.23 -8.91 -12.55
N ALA A 164 -4.06 -8.57 -13.08
CA ALA A 164 -2.79 -8.79 -12.40
C ALA A 164 -1.76 -7.76 -12.84
N SER A 165 -0.89 -7.38 -11.91
CA SER A 165 0.20 -6.47 -12.17
C SER A 165 1.46 -6.83 -11.40
N ILE A 166 2.59 -6.37 -11.91
CA ILE A 166 3.89 -6.35 -11.21
C ILE A 166 4.36 -4.91 -11.20
N VAL A 167 4.59 -4.37 -10.01
CA VAL A 167 5.12 -3.01 -9.83
C VAL A 167 6.49 -3.09 -9.17
N ARG A 168 7.47 -2.42 -9.75
CA ARG A 168 8.85 -2.41 -9.28
C ARG A 168 9.24 -1.01 -8.86
N TYR A 169 9.67 -0.90 -7.62
CA TYR A 169 10.18 0.34 -7.03
C TYR A 169 11.67 0.21 -6.79
N ARG A 170 12.39 1.30 -6.99
CA ARG A 170 13.77 1.44 -6.53
C ARG A 170 13.82 2.54 -5.50
N PHE A 171 14.40 2.23 -4.37
CA PHE A 171 14.65 3.19 -3.30
C PHE A 171 16.15 3.49 -3.25
N PRO A 172 16.54 4.76 -3.19
CA PRO A 172 17.95 5.13 -3.12
C PRO A 172 18.59 4.67 -1.80
N ALA A 173 19.89 4.67 -1.76
CA ALA A 173 20.62 4.53 -0.50
C ALA A 173 20.20 5.63 0.49
N ARG A 174 20.11 5.29 1.79
CA ARG A 174 19.74 6.24 2.82
C ARG A 174 20.55 5.97 4.10
N GLY A 175 21.43 6.91 4.47
CA GLY A 175 22.40 6.67 5.52
C GLY A 175 23.28 5.47 5.17
N GLU A 176 23.38 4.50 6.08
CA GLU A 176 24.12 3.26 5.86
C GLU A 176 23.32 2.18 5.11
N ARG A 177 22.03 2.39 4.87
CA ARG A 177 21.18 1.46 4.15
C ARG A 177 21.50 1.49 2.65
N PRO A 178 21.79 0.33 2.04
CA PRO A 178 22.00 0.25 0.59
C PRO A 178 20.70 0.57 -0.17
N PRO A 179 20.79 0.80 -1.50
CA PRO A 179 19.60 0.86 -2.35
C PRO A 179 18.77 -0.42 -2.22
N VAL A 180 17.44 -0.27 -2.21
CA VAL A 180 16.51 -1.40 -2.11
C VAL A 180 15.64 -1.48 -3.35
N LYS A 181 15.50 -2.68 -3.91
CA LYS A 181 14.50 -3.00 -4.93
C LYS A 181 13.29 -3.62 -4.23
N LEU A 182 12.11 -3.07 -4.44
CA LEU A 182 10.88 -3.64 -3.94
C LEU A 182 9.98 -3.98 -5.13
N THR A 183 9.50 -5.23 -5.18
CA THR A 183 8.60 -5.70 -6.22
C THR A 183 7.29 -6.15 -5.61
N TRP A 184 6.21 -5.56 -6.09
CA TRP A 184 4.84 -5.93 -5.78
C TRP A 184 4.28 -6.84 -6.86
N TYR A 185 3.49 -7.83 -6.45
CA TYR A 185 2.77 -8.75 -7.32
C TYR A 185 1.31 -8.84 -6.88
N ASP A 186 0.39 -8.81 -7.81
CA ASP A 186 -1.03 -9.05 -7.52
C ASP A 186 -1.69 -9.97 -8.56
N GLY A 187 -2.96 -10.32 -8.34
CA GLY A 187 -3.70 -11.20 -9.23
C GLY A 187 -3.16 -12.62 -9.29
N ARG A 188 -2.64 -13.15 -8.17
CA ARG A 188 -1.98 -14.47 -8.03
C ARG A 188 -0.63 -14.60 -8.73
N LEU A 189 -0.07 -13.49 -9.22
CA LEU A 189 1.34 -13.52 -9.59
C LEU A 189 2.18 -13.67 -8.30
N MET A 190 3.18 -14.52 -8.37
CA MET A 190 4.02 -14.85 -7.22
C MET A 190 5.48 -14.45 -7.48
N PRO A 191 6.23 -14.09 -6.42
CA PRO A 191 7.67 -13.92 -6.55
C PRO A 191 8.36 -15.27 -6.86
N PRO A 192 9.62 -15.23 -7.28
CA PRO A 192 10.44 -16.43 -7.35
C PRO A 192 10.45 -17.19 -6.01
N MET A 193 10.34 -18.52 -6.07
CA MET A 193 10.39 -19.37 -4.88
C MET A 193 11.79 -19.29 -4.26
N PRO A 194 11.92 -18.97 -2.97
CA PRO A 194 13.22 -18.99 -2.30
C PRO A 194 13.79 -20.41 -2.26
N GLU A 195 15.06 -20.58 -2.61
CA GLU A 195 15.75 -21.86 -2.57
C GLU A 195 15.84 -22.45 -1.15
N GLU A 196 15.84 -21.57 -0.13
CA GLU A 196 15.93 -21.93 1.28
C GLU A 196 14.58 -22.37 1.89
N LEU A 197 13.49 -22.28 1.12
CA LEU A 197 12.19 -22.75 1.59
C LEU A 197 12.20 -24.28 1.64
N GLU A 198 11.77 -24.83 2.76
CA GLU A 198 11.83 -26.26 3.02
C GLU A 198 10.97 -27.06 2.02
N PRO A 199 11.41 -28.26 1.61
CA PRO A 199 10.65 -29.11 0.70
C PRO A 199 9.21 -29.32 1.19
N GLY A 200 8.25 -29.17 0.28
CA GLY A 200 6.82 -29.34 0.57
C GLY A 200 6.14 -28.13 1.22
N ARG A 201 6.87 -27.04 1.53
CA ARG A 201 6.27 -25.78 1.94
C ARG A 201 5.97 -24.89 0.73
N THR A 202 4.92 -24.09 0.86
CA THR A 202 4.52 -23.09 -0.12
C THR A 202 4.52 -21.69 0.49
N LEU A 203 4.58 -20.67 -0.35
CA LEU A 203 4.33 -19.31 0.08
C LEU A 203 2.84 -19.12 0.41
N PRO A 204 2.49 -18.26 1.38
CA PRO A 204 1.09 -17.94 1.66
C PRO A 204 0.46 -17.18 0.47
N ASP A 205 -0.87 -17.13 0.42
CA ASP A 205 -1.61 -16.41 -0.66
C ASP A 205 -1.29 -14.91 -0.70
N SER A 206 -0.91 -14.33 0.43
CA SER A 206 -0.48 -12.94 0.52
C SER A 206 0.61 -12.78 1.58
N GLY A 207 1.62 -11.98 1.30
CA GLY A 207 2.74 -11.77 2.21
C GLY A 207 3.92 -11.06 1.58
N ALA A 208 5.07 -11.12 2.24
CA ALA A 208 6.31 -10.61 1.69
C ALA A 208 7.54 -11.44 2.08
N ILE A 209 8.60 -11.30 1.27
CA ILE A 209 9.93 -11.81 1.55
C ILE A 209 10.88 -10.61 1.58
N ILE A 210 11.63 -10.48 2.67
CA ILE A 210 12.69 -9.49 2.83
C ILE A 210 14.03 -10.21 2.69
N ILE A 211 14.88 -9.75 1.78
CA ILE A 211 16.13 -10.42 1.37
C ILE A 211 17.31 -9.53 1.70
N GLY A 212 18.18 -10.04 2.55
CA GLY A 212 19.45 -9.42 2.90
C GLY A 212 20.63 -10.34 2.60
N LYS A 213 21.83 -9.80 2.74
CA LYS A 213 23.08 -10.55 2.47
C LYS A 213 23.27 -11.81 3.32
N LYS A 214 22.66 -11.85 4.52
CA LYS A 214 22.80 -12.96 5.46
C LYS A 214 21.59 -13.89 5.49
N GLY A 215 20.52 -13.65 4.71
CA GLY A 215 19.36 -14.54 4.62
C GLY A 215 18.06 -13.80 4.33
N LYS A 216 16.95 -14.49 4.61
CA LYS A 216 15.60 -14.04 4.22
C LYS A 216 14.62 -14.19 5.37
N ILE A 217 13.66 -13.25 5.45
CA ILE A 217 12.47 -13.35 6.31
C ILE A 217 11.24 -13.43 5.42
N ILE A 218 10.34 -14.38 5.71
CA ILE A 218 8.99 -14.43 5.15
C ILE A 218 8.01 -13.97 6.20
N HIS A 219 6.98 -13.21 5.80
CA HIS A 219 5.87 -12.83 6.67
C HIS A 219 4.53 -12.81 5.93
N GLY A 220 3.43 -12.90 6.66
CA GLY A 220 2.08 -12.80 6.13
C GLY A 220 1.65 -11.35 5.84
N SER A 221 0.39 -11.19 5.45
CA SER A 221 -0.12 -9.95 4.85
C SER A 221 -0.20 -8.75 5.80
N HIS A 222 -0.65 -8.91 7.04
CA HIS A 222 -0.94 -7.78 7.93
C HIS A 222 0.08 -7.68 9.06
N GLY A 223 0.80 -6.54 9.11
CA GLY A 223 1.72 -6.21 10.21
C GLY A 223 2.81 -7.24 10.46
N ALA A 224 3.35 -7.88 9.42
CA ALA A 224 4.36 -8.92 9.49
C ALA A 224 3.94 -10.18 10.28
N GLY A 225 2.64 -10.49 10.34
CA GLY A 225 2.15 -11.69 11.04
C GLY A 225 2.84 -12.97 10.55
N SER A 226 3.02 -13.94 11.45
CA SER A 226 3.67 -15.22 11.17
C SER A 226 5.08 -15.11 10.55
N MET A 227 5.82 -14.05 10.87
CA MET A 227 7.16 -13.86 10.34
C MET A 227 8.13 -14.92 10.84
N ARG A 228 9.01 -15.35 9.96
CA ARG A 228 10.10 -16.28 10.29
C ARG A 228 11.30 -16.11 9.36
N LEU A 229 12.46 -16.45 9.87
CA LEU A 229 13.65 -16.71 9.05
C LEU A 229 13.47 -18.01 8.24
N ILE A 230 14.05 -18.06 7.07
CA ILE A 230 14.19 -19.28 6.28
C ILE A 230 15.66 -19.58 6.03
N PRO A 231 16.05 -20.88 6.05
CA PRO A 231 15.25 -22.07 6.43
C PRO A 231 14.85 -22.09 7.92
N GLU A 232 13.95 -22.99 8.30
CA GLU A 232 13.45 -23.14 9.69
C GLU A 232 14.58 -23.42 10.71
N SER A 233 15.62 -24.17 10.31
CA SER A 233 16.80 -24.42 11.16
C SER A 233 17.42 -23.10 11.64
N ARG A 234 17.50 -22.11 10.75
CA ARG A 234 18.02 -20.79 11.10
C ARG A 234 17.08 -20.04 12.06
N MET A 235 15.76 -20.21 11.91
CA MET A 235 14.79 -19.63 12.84
C MET A 235 14.94 -20.22 14.25
N GLN A 236 15.21 -21.52 14.34
CA GLN A 236 15.42 -22.22 15.63
C GLN A 236 16.72 -21.79 16.32
N GLU A 237 17.76 -21.52 15.57
CA GLU A 237 19.05 -21.06 16.08
C GLU A 237 19.07 -19.58 16.48
N TYR A 238 18.16 -18.79 15.89
CA TYR A 238 18.17 -17.34 16.08
C TYR A 238 17.73 -16.92 17.49
N LYS A 239 18.63 -16.27 18.20
CA LYS A 239 18.35 -15.63 19.50
C LYS A 239 17.76 -14.26 19.24
N ARG A 240 16.49 -14.11 19.57
CA ARG A 240 15.76 -12.84 19.38
C ARG A 240 16.38 -11.75 20.26
N PRO A 241 16.56 -10.53 19.74
CA PRO A 241 17.04 -9.40 20.51
C PRO A 241 16.01 -8.95 21.55
N GLU A 242 16.45 -8.10 22.47
CA GLU A 242 15.55 -7.42 23.40
C GLU A 242 14.57 -6.52 22.66
N LYS A 243 13.38 -6.36 23.24
CA LYS A 243 12.34 -5.48 22.73
C LYS A 243 12.69 -4.03 23.06
N THR A 244 13.04 -3.23 22.07
CA THR A 244 13.48 -1.83 22.25
C THR A 244 12.44 -0.81 21.78
N ILE A 245 11.52 -1.21 20.90
CA ILE A 245 10.51 -0.33 20.33
C ILE A 245 9.23 -0.39 21.19
N PRO A 246 8.64 0.76 21.58
CA PRO A 246 7.38 0.78 22.32
C PRO A 246 6.27 0.02 21.61
N ARG A 247 5.52 -0.80 22.36
CA ARG A 247 4.36 -1.53 21.84
C ARG A 247 3.10 -0.67 21.93
N VAL A 248 2.23 -0.80 20.93
CA VAL A 248 0.88 -0.26 21.03
C VAL A 248 0.12 -1.11 22.04
N LEU A 249 -0.39 -0.45 23.06
CA LEU A 249 -1.19 -1.11 24.08
C LEU A 249 -2.68 -1.09 23.67
N GLY A 250 -3.31 -2.25 23.65
CA GLY A 250 -4.69 -2.40 23.24
C GLY A 250 -4.86 -2.50 21.70
N SER A 251 -5.85 -1.80 21.17
CA SER A 251 -6.18 -1.85 19.74
C SER A 251 -5.54 -0.70 18.95
N HIS A 252 -5.58 -0.82 17.64
CA HIS A 252 -5.16 0.24 16.73
C HIS A 252 -5.94 1.55 16.95
N GLU A 253 -7.27 1.43 17.11
CA GLU A 253 -8.16 2.55 17.42
C GLU A 253 -7.87 3.12 18.83
N GLY A 254 -7.53 2.24 19.77
CA GLY A 254 -7.09 2.62 21.12
C GLY A 254 -5.83 3.50 21.11
N ASP A 255 -4.90 3.24 20.21
CA ASP A 255 -3.70 4.06 20.04
C ASP A 255 -4.05 5.49 19.57
N TRP A 256 -4.98 5.64 18.64
CA TRP A 256 -5.47 6.95 18.23
C TRP A 256 -6.20 7.69 19.35
N ILE A 257 -7.07 6.98 20.09
CA ILE A 257 -7.78 7.55 21.25
C ILE A 257 -6.76 8.00 22.31
N ARG A 258 -5.72 7.22 22.58
CA ARG A 258 -4.60 7.60 23.47
C ARG A 258 -3.98 8.90 23.00
N ALA A 259 -3.57 8.97 21.72
CA ALA A 259 -2.95 10.16 21.15
C ALA A 259 -3.85 11.39 21.27
N CYS A 260 -5.17 11.25 21.01
CA CYS A 260 -6.14 12.33 21.20
C CYS A 260 -6.25 12.79 22.66
N LYS A 261 -6.22 11.86 23.63
CA LYS A 261 -6.25 12.20 25.06
C LYS A 261 -4.98 12.88 25.55
N GLU A 262 -3.83 12.52 24.98
CA GLU A 262 -2.55 13.19 25.28
C GLU A 262 -2.49 14.62 24.67
N GLY A 263 -3.39 14.91 23.73
CA GLY A 263 -3.54 16.23 23.12
C GLY A 263 -2.51 16.52 22.02
N ARG A 264 -2.45 17.78 21.62
CA ARG A 264 -1.67 18.24 20.45
C ARG A 264 -0.16 18.02 20.58
N ASN A 265 0.37 18.04 21.80
CA ASN A 265 1.79 17.87 22.10
C ASN A 265 2.11 16.45 22.59
N GLY A 266 1.13 15.53 22.58
CA GLY A 266 1.33 14.13 22.92
C GLY A 266 2.04 13.35 21.84
N THR A 267 2.36 12.09 22.15
CA THR A 267 2.94 11.17 21.16
C THR A 267 1.92 10.87 20.05
N PRO A 268 2.21 11.09 18.77
CA PRO A 268 1.30 10.75 17.70
C PRO A 268 0.90 9.27 17.72
N ALA A 269 -0.27 8.95 17.14
CA ALA A 269 -0.62 7.57 16.91
C ALA A 269 0.38 6.91 15.93
N SER A 270 0.62 5.62 16.09
CA SER A 270 1.66 4.88 15.38
C SER A 270 1.56 4.96 13.85
N SER A 271 0.34 5.07 13.32
CA SER A 271 0.07 5.26 11.89
C SER A 271 -0.55 6.62 11.61
N SER A 272 0.07 7.69 12.13
CA SER A 272 -0.35 9.06 11.86
C SER A 272 -0.31 9.38 10.36
N PHE A 273 -0.95 10.47 9.93
CA PHE A 273 -0.92 10.87 8.51
C PHE A 273 0.48 11.22 8.01
N GLU A 274 1.39 11.58 8.89
CA GLU A 274 2.80 11.75 8.52
C GLU A 274 3.40 10.44 7.97
N TYR A 275 3.12 9.34 8.62
CA TYR A 275 3.53 8.00 8.18
C TYR A 275 2.61 7.44 7.11
N GLY A 276 1.31 7.42 7.37
CA GLY A 276 0.30 6.84 6.48
C GLY A 276 0.21 7.55 5.13
N GLY A 277 0.46 8.87 5.10
CA GLY A 277 0.54 9.66 3.87
C GLY A 277 1.68 9.21 2.96
N ALA A 278 2.88 9.03 3.52
CA ALA A 278 4.04 8.56 2.76
C ALA A 278 3.86 7.12 2.23
N LEU A 279 3.29 6.23 3.04
CA LEU A 279 2.96 4.86 2.61
C LEU A 279 1.87 4.85 1.52
N THR A 280 0.85 5.71 1.65
CA THR A 280 -0.20 5.89 0.65
C THR A 280 0.38 6.44 -0.65
N GLU A 281 1.23 7.46 -0.59
CA GLU A 281 1.94 8.00 -1.76
C GLU A 281 2.67 6.90 -2.52
N MET A 282 3.43 6.06 -1.84
CA MET A 282 4.14 4.95 -2.49
C MET A 282 3.18 4.02 -3.26
N ALA A 283 2.05 3.64 -2.66
CA ALA A 283 1.05 2.80 -3.33
C ALA A 283 0.43 3.52 -4.55
N LEU A 284 0.11 4.80 -4.42
CA LEU A 284 -0.47 5.61 -5.51
C LEU A 284 0.50 5.84 -6.67
N LEU A 285 1.80 6.01 -6.40
CA LEU A 285 2.83 6.07 -7.45
C LEU A 285 2.87 4.77 -8.26
N GLY A 286 2.73 3.62 -7.60
CA GLY A 286 2.61 2.33 -8.28
C GLY A 286 1.34 2.20 -9.12
N MET A 287 0.21 2.70 -8.62
CA MET A 287 -1.04 2.77 -9.37
C MET A 287 -0.87 3.62 -10.65
N ILE A 288 -0.20 4.75 -10.57
CA ILE A 288 0.10 5.58 -11.74
C ILE A 288 0.97 4.81 -12.73
N ALA A 289 2.00 4.10 -12.27
CA ALA A 289 2.84 3.27 -13.14
C ALA A 289 2.05 2.17 -13.86
N ILE A 290 1.07 1.54 -13.20
CA ILE A 290 0.14 0.57 -13.84
C ILE A 290 -0.64 1.25 -14.98
N ARG A 291 -1.08 2.50 -14.80
CA ARG A 291 -1.88 3.24 -15.80
C ARG A 291 -1.07 3.67 -17.02
N VAL A 292 0.20 4.07 -16.83
CA VAL A 292 1.09 4.48 -17.94
C VAL A 292 1.81 3.34 -18.63
N LYS A 293 1.94 2.19 -17.98
CA LYS A 293 2.51 0.91 -18.47
C LYS A 293 3.90 0.99 -19.10
N ASN A 294 4.70 -0.06 -18.88
CA ASN A 294 5.92 -0.36 -19.65
C ASN A 294 6.91 0.81 -19.79
N GLN A 295 6.94 1.70 -18.82
CA GLN A 295 7.86 2.83 -18.78
C GLN A 295 8.46 2.95 -17.38
N ILE A 296 9.73 3.30 -17.30
CA ILE A 296 10.37 3.67 -16.05
C ILE A 296 10.01 5.12 -15.76
N LEU A 297 9.26 5.34 -14.70
CA LEU A 297 8.90 6.66 -14.19
C LEU A 297 9.95 7.10 -13.19
N ARG A 298 10.46 8.32 -13.33
CA ARG A 298 11.41 8.94 -12.40
C ARG A 298 10.67 9.94 -11.53
N TRP A 299 10.64 9.68 -10.24
CA TRP A 299 9.92 10.45 -9.24
C TRP A 299 10.83 11.48 -8.57
N ASP A 300 10.43 12.73 -8.61
CA ASP A 300 11.00 13.80 -7.80
C ASP A 300 10.05 14.08 -6.64
N HIS A 301 10.41 13.54 -5.47
CA HIS A 301 9.58 13.62 -4.27
C HIS A 301 9.40 15.05 -3.77
N ASP A 302 10.44 15.88 -3.86
CA ASP A 302 10.43 17.24 -3.34
C ASP A 302 9.65 18.17 -4.27
N ALA A 303 9.81 17.99 -5.57
CA ALA A 303 9.07 18.74 -6.58
C ALA A 303 7.66 18.21 -6.85
N LEU A 304 7.28 17.07 -6.25
CA LEU A 304 5.98 16.41 -6.44
C LEU A 304 5.64 16.21 -7.94
N ARG A 305 6.56 15.61 -8.70
CA ARG A 305 6.37 15.38 -10.14
C ARG A 305 7.16 14.20 -10.67
N PHE A 306 6.70 13.67 -11.79
CA PHE A 306 7.47 12.76 -12.62
C PHE A 306 8.30 13.55 -13.63
N VAL A 307 9.62 13.53 -13.50
CA VAL A 307 10.52 14.37 -14.31
C VAL A 307 10.65 13.92 -15.78
N ASN A 308 10.14 12.75 -16.12
CA ASN A 308 10.30 12.16 -17.45
C ASN A 308 8.99 11.71 -18.11
N ASN A 309 7.81 12.01 -17.54
CA ASN A 309 6.55 11.56 -18.11
C ASN A 309 5.39 12.49 -17.73
N ALA A 310 4.99 13.38 -18.65
CA ALA A 310 3.92 14.34 -18.42
C ALA A 310 2.54 13.67 -18.18
N LYS A 311 2.26 12.54 -18.85
CA LYS A 311 1.01 11.81 -18.65
C LYS A 311 0.90 11.21 -17.24
N ALA A 312 2.01 10.72 -16.69
CA ALA A 312 2.06 10.27 -15.30
C ALA A 312 1.87 11.44 -14.33
N ASP A 313 2.44 12.60 -14.68
CA ASP A 313 2.34 13.82 -13.88
C ASP A 313 0.90 14.33 -13.77
N GLU A 314 0.12 14.26 -14.86
CA GLU A 314 -1.31 14.60 -14.86
C GLU A 314 -2.14 13.72 -13.93
N LEU A 315 -1.69 12.52 -13.60
CA LEU A 315 -2.39 11.58 -12.73
C LEU A 315 -2.13 11.81 -11.22
N LEU A 316 -1.22 12.71 -10.88
CA LEU A 316 -0.95 13.06 -9.48
C LEU A 316 -2.10 13.80 -8.83
N HIS A 317 -2.89 14.51 -9.62
CA HIS A 317 -4.07 15.28 -9.21
C HIS A 317 -5.18 15.10 -10.24
N ILE A 318 -6.38 14.74 -9.78
CA ILE A 318 -7.58 14.61 -10.62
C ILE A 318 -8.47 15.83 -10.39
N PRO A 319 -8.93 16.50 -11.46
CA PRO A 319 -9.86 17.64 -11.31
C PRO A 319 -11.13 17.22 -10.58
N TYR A 320 -11.54 18.02 -9.61
CA TYR A 320 -12.79 17.80 -8.89
C TYR A 320 -13.98 18.36 -9.67
N ARG A 321 -15.13 17.73 -9.54
CA ARG A 321 -16.37 18.28 -10.06
C ARG A 321 -16.77 19.57 -9.33
N PRO A 322 -17.54 20.48 -9.96
CA PRO A 322 -17.97 21.74 -9.34
C PRO A 322 -18.62 21.53 -7.97
N GLY A 323 -18.27 22.41 -7.03
CA GLY A 323 -18.75 22.36 -5.64
C GLY A 323 -17.85 21.58 -4.67
N TRP A 324 -16.76 20.97 -5.16
CA TRP A 324 -15.76 20.28 -4.35
C TRP A 324 -14.40 20.94 -4.52
N THR A 325 -13.73 21.19 -3.40
CA THR A 325 -12.37 21.77 -3.32
C THR A 325 -11.59 21.08 -2.21
N LEU A 326 -10.28 21.05 -2.31
CA LEU A 326 -9.36 20.63 -1.26
C LEU A 326 -8.48 21.84 -0.89
#